data_dc09123a5b59208d87ce085f2c449bcf
#
_entry.id   dc09123a5b59208d87ce085f2c449bcf
#
_cell.length_a   1.000
_cell.length_b   1.000
_cell.length_c   1.000
_cell.angle_alpha   90.00
_cell.angle_beta   90.00
_cell.angle_gamma   90.00
#
_symmetry.space_group_name_H-M   'P 1'
#
loop_
_entity.id
_entity.type
_entity.pdbx_description
1 polymer ?
#
loop_
_entity_poly.entity_id
_entity_poly.type
_entity_poly.pdbx_seq_one_letter_code
_entity_poly.pdbx_strand_id
1 'polypeptide(L)'
;MAKRSRVRGDFKLRRTLRAIHQTLDNELRPAMQQAAQIVLDTQQQLIPKDTGAGAAALTAFVSQSGLDAQIGIRGKKDNRRFYYLRFVEYGTKGYSGKVSGKRDPANKSDGATFFGYSPEIPAQPAHPWLRPSYDLNRDEIVRLIRSAIDSTLRKASRGGA
;
A
#
# COMPACT_ATOMS: atom_id res chain seq x y z
N MET A 1 -45.92 -36.31 0.55
CA MET A 1 -44.52 -36.31 1.05
C MET A 1 -43.59 -35.90 -0.06
N ALA A 2 -42.94 -34.75 0.04
CA ALA A 2 -42.03 -34.23 -1.00
C ALA A 2 -40.71 -35.02 -0.99
N LYS A 3 -40.39 -35.70 -2.08
CA LYS A 3 -39.09 -36.34 -2.30
C LYS A 3 -38.01 -35.30 -2.31
N ARG A 4 -37.18 -35.21 -1.26
CA ARG A 4 -35.95 -34.42 -1.27
C ARG A 4 -35.02 -34.99 -2.34
N SER A 5 -34.83 -34.28 -3.43
CA SER A 5 -33.83 -34.60 -4.44
C SER A 5 -32.44 -34.49 -3.81
N ARG A 6 -31.78 -35.63 -3.56
CA ARG A 6 -30.39 -35.67 -3.14
C ARG A 6 -29.51 -35.50 -4.39
N VAL A 7 -28.87 -34.35 -4.50
CA VAL A 7 -27.81 -34.14 -5.52
C VAL A 7 -26.61 -35.02 -5.13
N ARG A 8 -26.30 -36.01 -5.95
CA ARG A 8 -25.12 -36.87 -5.75
C ARG A 8 -23.87 -36.03 -6.00
N GLY A 9 -22.95 -35.99 -5.03
CA GLY A 9 -21.67 -35.27 -5.14
C GLY A 9 -21.57 -33.97 -4.32
N ASP A 10 -22.67 -33.51 -3.72
CA ASP A 10 -22.66 -32.28 -2.91
C ASP A 10 -21.61 -32.33 -1.78
N PHE A 11 -21.51 -33.47 -1.06
CA PHE A 11 -20.51 -33.63 0.01
C PHE A 11 -19.07 -33.63 -0.52
N LYS A 12 -18.82 -34.26 -1.67
CA LYS A 12 -17.49 -34.27 -2.31
C LYS A 12 -17.12 -32.88 -2.76
N LEU A 13 -18.05 -32.18 -3.41
CA LEU A 13 -17.85 -30.79 -3.87
C LEU A 13 -17.57 -29.84 -2.70
N ARG A 14 -18.35 -29.88 -1.62
CA ARG A 14 -18.14 -29.04 -0.43
C ARG A 14 -16.80 -29.32 0.25
N ARG A 15 -16.39 -30.60 0.32
CA ARG A 15 -15.09 -30.98 0.86
C ARG A 15 -13.96 -30.44 0.00
N THR A 16 -14.06 -30.56 -1.31
CA THR A 16 -13.07 -30.04 -2.26
C THR A 16 -12.98 -28.51 -2.17
N LEU A 17 -14.12 -27.81 -2.13
CA LEU A 17 -14.14 -26.34 -1.99
C LEU A 17 -13.50 -25.86 -0.68
N ARG A 18 -13.74 -26.56 0.44
CA ARG A 18 -13.08 -26.23 1.73
C ARG A 18 -11.57 -26.48 1.67
N ALA A 19 -11.15 -27.59 1.05
CA ALA A 19 -9.72 -27.87 0.87
C ALA A 19 -9.04 -26.84 -0.01
N ILE A 20 -9.70 -26.39 -1.08
CA ILE A 20 -9.20 -25.30 -1.94
C ILE A 20 -8.98 -24.03 -1.12
N HIS A 21 -9.94 -23.62 -0.31
CA HIS A 21 -9.81 -22.41 0.49
C HIS A 21 -8.59 -22.46 1.43
N GLN A 22 -8.41 -23.54 2.17
CA GLN A 22 -7.27 -23.68 3.07
C GLN A 22 -5.93 -23.74 2.33
N THR A 23 -5.88 -24.43 1.19
CA THR A 23 -4.67 -24.51 0.37
C THR A 23 -4.35 -23.17 -0.27
N LEU A 24 -5.38 -22.41 -0.67
CA LEU A 24 -5.24 -21.07 -1.26
C LEU A 24 -4.58 -20.10 -0.29
N ASP A 25 -5.06 -20.06 0.95
CA ASP A 25 -4.48 -19.20 1.98
C ASP A 25 -2.99 -19.53 2.23
N ASN A 26 -2.64 -20.80 2.24
CA ASN A 26 -1.28 -21.26 2.48
C ASN A 26 -0.31 -20.97 1.33
N GLU A 27 -0.77 -21.04 0.07
CA GLU A 27 0.06 -20.82 -1.11
C GLU A 27 0.07 -19.36 -1.55
N LEU A 28 -1.05 -18.67 -1.42
CA LEU A 28 -1.19 -17.30 -1.88
C LEU A 28 -0.46 -16.31 -0.96
N ARG A 29 -0.50 -16.55 0.34
CA ARG A 29 0.15 -15.66 1.30
C ARG A 29 1.66 -15.51 1.10
N PRO A 30 2.45 -16.60 0.93
CA PRO A 30 3.87 -16.47 0.61
C PRO A 30 4.14 -15.72 -0.70
N ALA A 31 3.34 -15.99 -1.74
CA ALA A 31 3.45 -15.29 -3.02
C ALA A 31 3.16 -13.79 -2.88
N MET A 32 2.12 -13.43 -2.09
CA MET A 32 1.83 -12.02 -1.77
C MET A 32 2.93 -11.37 -0.94
N GLN A 33 3.54 -12.10 0.00
CA GLN A 33 4.67 -11.58 0.77
C GLN A 33 5.87 -11.30 -0.13
N GLN A 34 6.18 -12.20 -1.05
CA GLN A 34 7.25 -12.01 -2.02
C GLN A 34 6.95 -10.83 -2.96
N ALA A 35 5.74 -10.74 -3.49
CA ALA A 35 5.31 -9.62 -4.32
C ALA A 35 5.38 -8.29 -3.57
N ALA A 36 4.94 -8.25 -2.32
CA ALA A 36 4.99 -7.07 -1.47
C ALA A 36 6.44 -6.64 -1.17
N GLN A 37 7.35 -7.60 -0.98
CA GLN A 37 8.76 -7.32 -0.74
C GLN A 37 9.42 -6.69 -1.98
N ILE A 38 9.15 -7.20 -3.19
CA ILE A 38 9.67 -6.64 -4.45
C ILE A 38 9.26 -5.17 -4.59
N VAL A 39 7.99 -4.85 -4.32
CA VAL A 39 7.52 -3.45 -4.36
C VAL A 39 8.18 -2.60 -3.29
N LEU A 40 8.32 -3.13 -2.07
CA LEU A 40 8.95 -2.42 -0.96
C LEU A 40 10.41 -2.06 -1.28
N ASP A 41 11.17 -3.02 -1.81
CA ASP A 41 12.57 -2.81 -2.18
C ASP A 41 12.68 -1.73 -3.26
N THR A 42 11.81 -1.76 -4.25
CA THR A 42 11.75 -0.72 -5.28
C THR A 42 11.34 0.64 -4.70
N GLN A 43 10.38 0.69 -3.78
CA GLN A 43 10.03 1.93 -3.08
C GLN A 43 11.20 2.51 -2.30
N GLN A 44 11.97 1.67 -1.59
CA GLN A 44 13.16 2.09 -0.85
C GLN A 44 14.28 2.61 -1.75
N GLN A 45 14.33 2.16 -3.01
CA GLN A 45 15.29 2.66 -3.99
C GLN A 45 14.86 3.99 -4.59
N LEU A 46 13.58 4.14 -4.93
CA LEU A 46 13.04 5.31 -5.63
C LEU A 46 12.74 6.49 -4.72
N ILE A 47 12.47 6.25 -3.44
CA ILE A 47 12.15 7.33 -2.50
C ILE A 47 13.33 8.29 -2.35
N PRO A 48 13.13 9.61 -2.47
CA PRO A 48 14.17 10.58 -2.24
C PRO A 48 14.72 10.47 -0.82
N LYS A 49 16.05 10.37 -0.71
CA LYS A 49 16.74 10.17 0.57
C LYS A 49 17.44 11.46 0.98
N ASP A 50 17.01 12.01 2.10
CA ASP A 50 17.76 13.01 2.86
C ASP A 50 18.51 12.29 4.00
N THR A 51 17.82 12.03 5.10
CA THR A 51 18.37 11.28 6.24
C THR A 51 18.21 9.76 6.13
N GLY A 52 17.49 9.28 5.12
CA GLY A 52 17.12 7.87 4.97
C GLY A 52 16.01 7.39 5.91
N ALA A 53 15.58 8.22 6.86
CA ALA A 53 14.56 7.84 7.84
C ALA A 53 13.19 7.50 7.19
N GLY A 54 12.82 8.20 6.11
CA GLY A 54 11.61 7.90 5.34
C GLY A 54 11.66 6.54 4.67
N ALA A 55 12.79 6.19 4.06
CA ALA A 55 12.99 4.89 3.43
C ALA A 55 12.97 3.74 4.47
N ALA A 56 13.58 3.95 5.63
CA ALA A 56 13.59 2.98 6.72
C ALA A 56 12.21 2.78 7.39
N ALA A 57 11.31 3.75 7.27
CA ALA A 57 9.96 3.65 7.82
C ALA A 57 8.97 2.92 6.89
N LEU A 58 9.38 2.62 5.66
CA LEU A 58 8.55 1.84 4.73
C LEU A 58 8.46 0.39 5.21
N THR A 59 7.25 -0.14 5.20
CA THR A 59 6.95 -1.52 5.61
C THR A 59 6.00 -2.19 4.65
N ALA A 60 6.12 -3.50 4.51
CA ALA A 60 5.15 -4.33 3.81
C ALA A 60 4.37 -5.16 4.83
N PHE A 61 3.05 -5.17 4.70
CA PHE A 61 2.16 -5.97 5.51
C PHE A 61 1.22 -6.74 4.60
N VAL A 62 1.15 -8.05 4.83
CA VAL A 62 0.21 -8.93 4.13
C VAL A 62 -0.78 -9.48 5.14
N SER A 63 -2.07 -9.46 4.79
CA SER A 63 -3.14 -10.00 5.64
C SER A 63 -2.96 -11.49 5.90
N GLN A 64 -3.66 -12.00 6.91
CA GLN A 64 -3.62 -13.41 7.25
C GLN A 64 -4.16 -14.30 6.13
N SER A 65 -5.16 -13.82 5.40
CA SER A 65 -5.74 -14.49 4.23
C SER A 65 -4.84 -14.47 2.99
N GLY A 66 -3.82 -13.61 2.95
CA GLY A 66 -2.97 -13.43 1.77
C GLY A 66 -3.66 -12.73 0.59
N LEU A 67 -4.88 -12.20 0.80
CA LEU A 67 -5.67 -11.58 -0.28
C LEU A 67 -5.36 -10.11 -0.50
N ASP A 68 -4.81 -9.44 0.50
CA ASP A 68 -4.43 -8.04 0.43
C ASP A 68 -3.05 -7.78 1.04
N ALA A 69 -2.37 -6.79 0.49
CA ALA A 69 -1.08 -6.30 0.98
C ALA A 69 -1.10 -4.78 1.07
N GLN A 70 -0.49 -4.24 2.13
CA GLN A 70 -0.29 -2.82 2.32
C GLN A 70 1.21 -2.55 2.35
N ILE A 71 1.67 -1.69 1.46
CA ILE A 71 3.08 -1.36 1.30
C ILE A 71 3.23 0.15 1.43
N GLY A 72 4.17 0.60 2.27
CA GLY A 72 4.39 2.01 2.53
C GLY A 72 4.51 2.33 4.02
N ILE A 73 4.19 3.57 4.38
CA ILE A 73 4.23 4.02 5.78
C ILE A 73 2.93 3.62 6.47
N ARG A 74 3.06 2.87 7.56
CA ARG A 74 1.94 2.33 8.30
C ARG A 74 1.89 2.86 9.72
N GLY A 75 0.67 3.17 10.19
CA GLY A 75 0.42 3.62 11.55
C GLY A 75 0.29 5.13 11.68
N LYS A 76 -0.50 5.55 12.68
CA LYS A 76 -0.79 6.98 12.91
C LYS A 76 0.45 7.80 13.29
N LYS A 77 1.38 7.19 14.05
CA LYS A 77 2.60 7.83 14.51
C LYS A 77 3.54 8.12 13.35
N ASP A 78 3.76 7.11 12.50
CA ASP A 78 4.68 7.23 11.37
C ASP A 78 4.09 8.09 10.26
N ASN A 79 2.79 8.00 10.00
CA ASN A 79 2.11 8.91 9.08
C ASN A 79 2.20 10.38 9.50
N ARG A 80 2.19 10.69 10.81
CA ARG A 80 2.41 12.05 11.31
C ARG A 80 3.85 12.49 11.14
N ARG A 81 4.81 11.60 11.37
CA ARG A 81 6.23 11.91 11.26
C ARG A 81 6.68 12.12 9.83
N PHE A 82 6.16 11.32 8.90
CA PHE A 82 6.56 11.31 7.50
C PHE A 82 5.51 11.90 6.55
N TYR A 83 4.63 12.77 7.05
CA TYR A 83 3.57 13.41 6.26
C TYR A 83 4.09 14.14 5.02
N TYR A 84 5.31 14.64 5.05
CA TYR A 84 5.96 15.37 3.98
C TYR A 84 6.21 14.51 2.73
N LEU A 85 6.32 13.19 2.86
CA LEU A 85 6.52 12.28 1.72
C LEU A 85 5.36 12.33 0.72
N ARG A 86 4.18 12.73 1.18
CA ARG A 86 3.05 12.99 0.31
C ARG A 86 3.31 14.20 -0.60
N PHE A 87 3.96 15.23 -0.09
CA PHE A 87 4.31 16.39 -0.89
C PHE A 87 5.44 16.09 -1.86
N VAL A 88 6.31 15.18 -1.52
CA VAL A 88 7.35 14.68 -2.42
C VAL A 88 6.71 13.89 -3.58
N GLU A 89 5.79 12.99 -3.30
CA GLU A 89 5.10 12.18 -4.32
C GLU A 89 4.33 13.05 -5.32
N TYR A 90 3.54 14.03 -4.83
CA TYR A 90 2.62 14.80 -5.66
C TYR A 90 3.11 16.20 -6.02
N GLY A 91 4.21 16.64 -5.43
CA GLY A 91 4.65 18.01 -5.53
C GLY A 91 3.75 19.00 -4.77
N THR A 92 4.12 20.27 -4.81
CA THR A 92 3.32 21.36 -4.22
C THR A 92 3.19 22.51 -5.22
N LYS A 93 2.03 23.15 -5.22
CA LYS A 93 1.77 24.33 -6.08
C LYS A 93 2.51 25.58 -5.63
N GLY A 94 3.15 25.52 -4.44
CA GLY A 94 3.69 26.71 -3.83
C GLY A 94 2.61 27.61 -3.23
N TYR A 95 3.04 28.67 -2.61
CA TYR A 95 2.17 29.68 -2.02
C TYR A 95 2.80 31.06 -2.23
N SER A 96 2.13 31.92 -2.98
CA SER A 96 2.49 33.34 -3.06
C SER A 96 1.85 34.02 -1.85
N GLY A 97 2.69 34.41 -0.88
CA GLY A 97 2.25 35.06 0.33
C GLY A 97 1.39 36.28 0.05
N LYS A 98 0.07 36.17 0.22
CA LYS A 98 -0.80 37.34 0.21
C LYS A 98 -0.77 37.95 1.60
N VAL A 99 -0.23 39.14 1.69
CA VAL A 99 -0.46 39.98 2.88
C VAL A 99 -1.96 40.28 2.92
N SER A 100 -2.68 39.59 3.76
CA SER A 100 -4.07 39.93 4.05
C SER A 100 -4.06 41.23 4.86
N GLY A 101 -4.36 42.34 4.22
CA GLY A 101 -4.38 43.68 4.82
C GLY A 101 -5.34 43.87 6.00
N LYS A 102 -5.94 42.83 6.50
CA LYS A 102 -6.85 42.81 7.67
C LYS A 102 -6.27 42.19 8.94
N ARG A 103 -5.03 41.75 8.93
CA ARG A 103 -4.40 41.17 10.13
C ARG A 103 -3.38 42.16 10.66
N ASP A 104 -3.74 42.82 11.74
CA ASP A 104 -2.84 43.63 12.51
C ASP A 104 -1.68 42.74 13.01
N PRO A 105 -0.42 43.03 12.66
CA PRO A 105 0.73 42.28 13.13
C PRO A 105 0.85 42.27 14.66
N ALA A 106 0.34 43.30 15.32
CA ALA A 106 0.37 43.43 16.77
C ALA A 106 -0.48 42.41 17.53
N ASN A 107 -1.42 41.76 16.88
CA ASN A 107 -2.34 40.79 17.52
C ASN A 107 -1.84 39.35 17.52
N LYS A 108 -0.58 39.12 17.26
CA LYS A 108 -0.03 37.77 17.29
C LYS A 108 0.78 37.57 18.55
N SER A 109 0.45 36.52 19.26
CA SER A 109 0.78 36.23 20.65
C SER A 109 2.25 36.25 21.03
N ASP A 110 3.16 36.17 20.09
CA ASP A 110 4.60 36.09 20.39
C ASP A 110 5.36 37.32 20.02
N GLY A 111 4.69 38.45 20.10
CA GLY A 111 5.38 39.68 19.81
C GLY A 111 5.93 39.72 18.41
N ALA A 112 5.19 40.36 17.62
CA ALA A 112 5.67 41.18 16.54
C ALA A 112 6.42 40.57 15.37
N THR A 113 7.23 39.62 15.53
CA THR A 113 8.21 39.33 14.48
C THR A 113 7.87 38.15 13.60
N PHE A 114 7.02 37.28 14.05
CA PHE A 114 6.96 36.01 13.40
C PHE A 114 5.94 35.87 12.26
N PHE A 115 4.84 36.62 12.28
CA PHE A 115 3.74 36.34 11.34
C PHE A 115 3.19 37.58 10.62
N GLY A 116 3.90 38.65 10.63
CA GLY A 116 3.53 39.83 9.86
C GLY A 116 3.60 39.62 8.34
N TYR A 117 4.44 38.70 7.92
CA TYR A 117 4.71 38.34 6.53
C TYR A 117 4.61 36.84 6.33
N SER A 118 3.75 36.41 5.42
CA SER A 118 3.74 35.02 4.98
C SER A 118 4.78 34.87 3.88
N PRO A 119 5.85 34.09 4.10
CA PRO A 119 6.88 33.95 3.10
C PRO A 119 6.30 33.31 1.83
N GLU A 120 6.83 33.71 0.70
CA GLU A 120 6.57 33.04 -0.56
C GLU A 120 7.19 31.64 -0.50
N ILE A 121 6.37 30.63 -0.71
CA ILE A 121 6.83 29.23 -0.76
C ILE A 121 6.83 28.82 -2.24
N PRO A 122 8.00 28.53 -2.83
CA PRO A 122 8.07 28.12 -4.22
C PRO A 122 7.34 26.79 -4.46
N ALA A 123 6.82 26.62 -5.66
CA ALA A 123 6.29 25.33 -6.09
C ALA A 123 7.40 24.28 -6.12
N GLN A 124 7.11 23.09 -5.64
CA GLN A 124 8.02 21.95 -5.71
C GLN A 124 7.51 20.96 -6.75
N PRO A 125 8.36 20.51 -7.68
CA PRO A 125 7.99 19.49 -8.63
C PRO A 125 7.68 18.16 -7.91
N ALA A 126 6.82 17.34 -8.51
CA ALA A 126 6.55 16.00 -8.05
C ALA A 126 7.76 15.08 -8.30
N HIS A 127 8.12 14.30 -7.32
CA HIS A 127 9.08 13.19 -7.44
C HIS A 127 8.37 11.88 -7.06
N PRO A 128 7.60 11.30 -8.00
CA PRO A 128 6.80 10.11 -7.71
C PRO A 128 7.71 8.89 -7.50
N TRP A 129 7.47 8.18 -6.43
CA TRP A 129 8.17 6.95 -6.06
C TRP A 129 7.22 5.79 -5.75
N LEU A 130 6.00 6.12 -5.32
CA LEU A 130 5.01 5.12 -4.91
C LEU A 130 4.38 4.42 -6.12
N ARG A 131 3.86 5.21 -7.07
CA ARG A 131 3.22 4.66 -8.27
C ARG A 131 4.23 3.97 -9.19
N PRO A 132 5.39 4.56 -9.52
CA PRO A 132 6.41 3.90 -10.33
C PRO A 132 6.92 2.60 -9.75
N SER A 133 7.01 2.47 -8.42
CA SER A 133 7.45 1.22 -7.79
C SER A 133 6.53 0.04 -8.09
N TYR A 134 5.22 0.27 -8.18
CA TYR A 134 4.26 -0.75 -8.58
C TYR A 134 4.32 -1.02 -10.09
N ASP A 135 4.33 0.04 -10.90
CA ASP A 135 4.26 -0.08 -12.36
C ASP A 135 5.47 -0.85 -12.93
N LEU A 136 6.66 -0.62 -12.38
CA LEU A 136 7.89 -1.32 -12.76
C LEU A 136 7.84 -2.83 -12.47
N ASN A 137 7.16 -3.23 -11.40
CA ASN A 137 7.15 -4.63 -10.95
C ASN A 137 5.83 -5.35 -11.27
N ARG A 138 4.87 -4.67 -11.91
CA ARG A 138 3.53 -5.17 -12.14
C ARG A 138 3.49 -6.55 -12.80
N ASP A 139 4.28 -6.76 -13.85
CA ASP A 139 4.26 -8.00 -14.60
C ASP A 139 4.85 -9.17 -13.80
N GLU A 140 5.84 -8.90 -12.98
CA GLU A 140 6.43 -9.90 -12.09
C GLU A 140 5.47 -10.28 -10.97
N ILE A 141 4.83 -9.29 -10.35
CA ILE A 141 3.80 -9.48 -9.32
C ILE A 141 2.66 -10.36 -9.86
N VAL A 142 2.15 -10.02 -11.04
CA VAL A 142 1.07 -10.78 -11.68
C VAL A 142 1.50 -12.22 -11.98
N ARG A 143 2.73 -12.43 -12.45
CA ARG A 143 3.27 -13.79 -12.68
C ARG A 143 3.36 -14.60 -11.39
N LEU A 144 3.87 -14.01 -10.31
CA LEU A 144 3.96 -14.66 -9.01
C LEU A 144 2.59 -15.09 -8.47
N ILE A 145 1.63 -14.17 -8.50
CA ILE A 145 0.27 -14.44 -8.01
C ILE A 145 -0.42 -15.51 -8.86
N ARG A 146 -0.32 -15.43 -10.18
CA ARG A 146 -0.90 -16.45 -11.09
C ARG A 146 -0.27 -17.81 -10.87
N SER A 147 1.05 -17.90 -10.72
CA SER A 147 1.73 -19.15 -10.44
C SER A 147 1.27 -19.79 -9.12
N ALA A 148 1.06 -19.00 -8.08
CA ALA A 148 0.54 -19.46 -6.81
C ALA A 148 -0.91 -19.99 -6.94
N ILE A 149 -1.77 -19.29 -7.67
CA ILE A 149 -3.13 -19.72 -7.95
C ILE A 149 -3.13 -21.03 -8.74
N ASP A 150 -2.34 -21.13 -9.81
CA ASP A 150 -2.25 -22.33 -10.64
C ASP A 150 -1.74 -23.53 -9.84
N SER A 151 -0.73 -23.34 -8.99
CA SER A 151 -0.23 -24.40 -8.11
C SER A 151 -1.29 -24.90 -7.13
N THR A 152 -2.05 -23.97 -6.56
CA THR A 152 -3.16 -24.30 -5.64
C THR A 152 -4.25 -25.09 -6.35
N LEU A 153 -4.67 -24.66 -7.52
CA LEU A 153 -5.70 -25.36 -8.30
C LEU A 153 -5.25 -26.77 -8.71
N ARG A 154 -3.98 -26.93 -9.12
CA ARG A 154 -3.42 -28.27 -9.42
C ARG A 154 -3.37 -29.18 -8.20
N LYS A 155 -2.97 -28.66 -7.03
CA LYS A 155 -2.98 -29.43 -5.76
C LYS A 155 -4.39 -29.84 -5.37
N ALA A 156 -5.35 -28.93 -5.47
CA ALA A 156 -6.74 -29.19 -5.17
C ALA A 156 -7.37 -30.22 -6.12
N SER A 157 -7.04 -30.20 -7.40
CA SER A 157 -7.52 -31.17 -8.39
C SER A 157 -6.96 -32.58 -8.12
N ARG A 158 -5.73 -32.70 -7.66
CA ARG A 158 -5.09 -33.98 -7.32
C ARG A 158 -5.54 -34.53 -5.97
N GLY A 159 -5.83 -33.68 -4.98
CA GLY A 159 -6.28 -34.09 -3.65
C GLY A 159 -7.77 -34.42 -3.56
N GLY A 160 -8.53 -34.28 -4.64
CA GLY A 160 -9.96 -34.59 -4.72
C GLY A 160 -10.29 -35.98 -5.31
N ALA A 161 -9.28 -36.81 -5.55
CA ALA A 161 -9.47 -38.17 -6.03
C ALA A 161 -9.63 -39.19 -4.87
#